data_3b841ff0bc84abbd9d8a7da2ffb3323d
#
_entry.id   3b841ff0bc84abbd9d8a7da2ffb3323d
#
_cell.length_a   1.000
_cell.length_b   1.000
_cell.length_c   1.000
_cell.angle_alpha   90.00
_cell.angle_beta   90.00
_cell.angle_gamma   90.00
#
_symmetry.space_group_name_H-M   'P 1'
#
loop_
_entity.id
_entity.type
_entity.pdbx_description
1 polymer ?
#
loop_
_entity_poly.entity_id
_entity_poly.type
_entity_poly.pdbx_seq_one_letter_code
_entity_poly.pdbx_strand_id
1 'polypeptide(L)'
;MKEQKLKQTTKIAKALADENRIRILCLLKNKKDLCVCEITAIIGLAQPTISSHLKLLENAGLIESFKDGLWVNYNISSSLDSFSSEFIDVLYKNLKNDMQIKIDEENAKKINRDTICKKRTC
;
A
#
# COMPACT_ATOMS: atom_id res chain seq x y z
N MET A 1 -17.66 10.41 12.43
CA MET A 1 -19.10 10.60 12.64
C MET A 1 -19.86 9.37 12.19
N LYS A 2 -20.86 8.97 12.95
CA LYS A 2 -21.58 7.73 12.65
C LYS A 2 -22.30 7.78 11.31
N GLU A 3 -22.88 8.92 10.97
CA GLU A 3 -23.62 9.09 9.71
C GLU A 3 -22.70 9.05 8.50
N GLN A 4 -21.38 9.06 8.70
CA GLN A 4 -20.39 9.00 7.63
C GLN A 4 -19.93 7.57 7.32
N LYS A 5 -20.42 6.60 8.08
CA LYS A 5 -19.95 5.22 7.95
C LYS A 5 -20.20 4.60 6.60
N LEU A 6 -21.39 4.81 6.05
CA LEU A 6 -21.72 4.25 4.74
C LEU A 6 -20.80 4.83 3.66
N LYS A 7 -20.60 6.13 3.68
CA LYS A 7 -19.71 6.78 2.70
C LYS A 7 -18.27 6.31 2.86
N GLN A 8 -17.81 6.19 4.09
CA GLN A 8 -16.45 5.73 4.36
C GLN A 8 -16.26 4.29 3.88
N THR A 9 -17.24 3.43 4.15
CA THR A 9 -17.18 2.04 3.69
C THR A 9 -17.13 1.96 2.17
N THR A 10 -17.94 2.78 1.49
CA THR A 10 -17.95 2.83 0.03
C THR A 10 -16.60 3.30 -0.51
N LYS A 11 -16.00 4.29 0.13
CA LYS A 11 -14.69 4.79 -0.26
C LYS A 11 -13.62 3.70 -0.15
N ILE A 12 -13.66 2.93 0.92
CA ILE A 12 -12.75 1.80 1.11
C ILE A 12 -12.97 0.75 0.01
N ALA A 13 -14.22 0.41 -0.26
CA ALA A 13 -14.54 -0.58 -1.29
C ALA A 13 -14.03 -0.14 -2.66
N LYS A 14 -14.20 1.14 -2.99
CA LYS A 14 -13.71 1.68 -4.27
C LYS A 14 -12.19 1.65 -4.33
N ALA A 15 -11.52 1.96 -3.23
CA ALA A 15 -10.06 1.93 -3.19
C ALA A 15 -9.53 0.52 -3.41
N LEU A 16 -10.28 -0.49 -3.02
CA LEU A 16 -9.89 -1.89 -3.16
C LEU A 16 -10.42 -2.57 -4.42
N ALA A 17 -11.09 -1.82 -5.30
CA ALA A 17 -11.65 -2.37 -6.53
C ALA A 17 -10.64 -2.32 -7.69
N ASP A 18 -9.38 -2.66 -7.40
CA ASP A 18 -8.29 -2.67 -8.39
C ASP A 18 -7.21 -3.61 -7.89
N GLU A 19 -6.79 -4.54 -8.76
CA GLU A 19 -5.81 -5.56 -8.39
C GLU A 19 -4.49 -4.96 -7.88
N ASN A 20 -4.03 -3.90 -8.52
CA ASN A 20 -2.74 -3.32 -8.16
C ASN A 20 -2.81 -2.61 -6.82
N ARG A 21 -3.95 -2.01 -6.49
CA ARG A 21 -4.12 -1.40 -5.17
C ARG A 21 -4.18 -2.47 -4.08
N ILE A 22 -4.81 -3.60 -4.37
CA ILE A 22 -4.80 -4.74 -3.44
C ILE A 22 -3.37 -5.26 -3.26
N ARG A 23 -2.60 -5.37 -4.35
CA ARG A 23 -1.20 -5.79 -4.28
C ARG A 23 -0.39 -4.86 -3.39
N ILE A 24 -0.57 -3.55 -3.55
CA ILE A 24 0.14 -2.56 -2.73
C ILE A 24 -0.22 -2.73 -1.25
N LEU A 25 -1.49 -2.92 -0.97
CA LEU A 25 -1.95 -3.08 0.41
C LEU A 25 -1.33 -4.32 1.05
N CYS A 26 -1.34 -5.45 0.34
CA CYS A 26 -0.71 -6.69 0.82
C CYS A 26 0.78 -6.50 1.02
N LEU A 27 1.42 -5.78 0.11
CA LEU A 27 2.85 -5.49 0.20
C LEU A 27 3.17 -4.71 1.47
N LEU A 28 2.40 -3.66 1.76
CA LEU A 28 2.61 -2.84 2.96
C LEU A 28 2.23 -3.57 4.24
N LYS A 29 1.31 -4.52 4.17
CA LYS A 29 0.98 -5.38 5.30
C LYS A 29 2.18 -6.27 5.64
N ASN A 30 2.92 -6.70 4.63
CA ASN A 30 4.06 -7.59 4.78
C ASN A 30 5.35 -6.86 5.15
N LYS A 31 5.58 -5.68 4.59
CA LYS A 31 6.83 -4.95 4.78
C LYS A 31 6.56 -3.48 5.06
N LYS A 32 7.21 -2.95 6.10
CA LYS A 32 7.05 -1.56 6.52
C LYS A 32 8.00 -0.63 5.80
N ASP A 33 7.64 0.65 5.77
CA ASP A 33 8.53 1.75 5.36
C ASP A 33 9.02 1.62 3.92
N LEU A 34 8.09 1.43 2.99
CA LEU A 34 8.43 1.40 1.57
C LEU A 34 8.16 2.75 0.93
N CYS A 35 9.14 3.26 0.19
CA CYS A 35 8.97 4.51 -0.55
C CYS A 35 8.41 4.22 -1.96
N VAL A 36 8.02 5.29 -2.66
CA VAL A 36 7.39 5.17 -3.98
C VAL A 36 8.29 4.41 -4.96
N CYS A 37 9.60 4.67 -4.96
CA CYS A 37 10.52 3.98 -5.87
C CYS A 37 10.52 2.47 -5.65
N GLU A 38 10.51 2.07 -4.38
CA GLU A 38 10.49 0.65 -4.04
C GLU A 38 9.19 0.00 -4.48
N ILE A 39 8.07 0.66 -4.17
CA ILE A 39 6.75 0.14 -4.55
C ILE A 39 6.65 0.05 -6.08
N THR A 40 7.11 1.08 -6.78
CA THR A 40 7.11 1.12 -8.24
C THR A 40 7.91 -0.05 -8.82
N ALA A 41 9.10 -0.31 -8.26
CA ALA A 41 9.95 -1.40 -8.73
C ALA A 41 9.31 -2.77 -8.49
N ILE A 42 8.64 -2.92 -7.35
CA ILE A 42 8.02 -4.21 -7.00
C ILE A 42 6.78 -4.46 -7.83
N ILE A 43 5.90 -3.47 -7.93
CA ILE A 43 4.61 -3.65 -8.61
C ILE A 43 4.78 -3.65 -10.13
N GLY A 44 5.74 -2.88 -10.65
CA GLY A 44 6.04 -2.90 -12.08
C GLY A 44 5.20 -1.98 -12.94
N LEU A 45 4.61 -0.96 -12.33
CA LEU A 45 3.85 0.07 -13.06
C LEU A 45 4.65 1.37 -13.07
N ALA A 46 4.23 2.31 -13.92
CA ALA A 46 4.86 3.62 -13.97
C ALA A 46 4.66 4.36 -12.65
N GLN A 47 5.63 5.17 -12.27
CA GLN A 47 5.57 5.90 -11.00
C GLN A 47 4.33 6.78 -10.84
N PRO A 48 3.88 7.53 -11.87
CA PRO A 48 2.66 8.32 -11.72
C PRO A 48 1.42 7.46 -11.42
N THR A 49 1.35 6.27 -12.00
CA THR A 49 0.26 5.34 -11.75
C THR A 49 0.30 4.85 -10.31
N ILE A 50 1.49 4.48 -9.83
CA ILE A 50 1.68 4.06 -8.44
C ILE A 50 1.30 5.20 -7.49
N SER A 51 1.73 6.43 -7.79
CA SER A 51 1.39 7.58 -6.95
C SER A 51 -0.11 7.80 -6.86
N SER A 52 -0.83 7.62 -7.98
CA SER A 52 -2.29 7.72 -8.00
C SER A 52 -2.94 6.65 -7.14
N HIS A 53 -2.45 5.42 -7.24
CA HIS A 53 -2.96 4.31 -6.42
C HIS A 53 -2.73 4.58 -4.93
N LEU A 54 -1.54 5.06 -4.58
CA LEU A 54 -1.21 5.37 -3.19
C LEU A 54 -2.12 6.47 -2.65
N LYS A 55 -2.41 7.48 -3.48
CA LYS A 55 -3.28 8.58 -3.06
C LYS A 55 -4.70 8.08 -2.76
N LEU A 56 -5.23 7.19 -3.59
CA LEU A 56 -6.57 6.64 -3.36
C LEU A 56 -6.62 5.82 -2.08
N LEU A 57 -5.60 5.01 -1.84
CA LEU A 57 -5.52 4.22 -0.61
C LEU A 57 -5.37 5.11 0.62
N GLU A 58 -4.58 6.16 0.50
CA GLU A 58 -4.37 7.12 1.59
C GLU A 58 -5.65 7.89 1.89
N ASN A 59 -6.36 8.34 0.84
CA ASN A 59 -7.63 9.05 1.00
C ASN A 59 -8.71 8.18 1.63
N ALA A 60 -8.64 6.88 1.42
CA ALA A 60 -9.56 5.93 2.05
C ALA A 60 -9.18 5.62 3.50
N GLY A 61 -8.04 6.14 3.96
CA GLY A 61 -7.59 5.94 5.33
C GLY A 61 -6.94 4.60 5.59
N LEU A 62 -6.59 3.86 4.54
CA LEU A 62 -6.02 2.52 4.69
C LEU A 62 -4.51 2.54 4.86
N ILE A 63 -3.84 3.53 4.29
CA ILE A 63 -2.40 3.68 4.42
C ILE A 63 -2.07 5.12 4.81
N GLU A 64 -0.87 5.31 5.29
CA GLU A 64 -0.37 6.63 5.66
C GLU A 64 1.05 6.79 5.16
N SER A 65 1.50 8.05 5.04
CA SER A 65 2.85 8.34 4.61
C SER A 65 3.51 9.27 5.62
N PHE A 66 4.82 9.20 5.71
CA PHE A 66 5.58 10.12 6.53
C PHE A 66 6.98 10.29 5.96
N LYS A 67 7.58 11.44 6.24
CA LYS A 67 8.94 11.73 5.77
C LYS A 67 9.95 11.13 6.73
N ASP A 68 11.00 10.58 6.14
CA ASP A 68 12.13 10.06 6.89
C ASP A 68 13.37 10.54 6.12
N GLY A 69 13.87 11.72 6.50
CA GLY A 69 14.96 12.35 5.76
C GLY A 69 14.50 12.75 4.37
N LEU A 70 15.14 12.17 3.37
CA LEU A 70 14.84 12.44 1.96
C LEU A 70 13.78 11.51 1.38
N TRP A 71 13.32 10.54 2.17
CA TRP A 71 12.37 9.53 1.71
C TRP A 71 10.97 9.82 2.25
N VAL A 72 9.96 9.47 1.46
CA VAL A 72 8.58 9.44 1.94
C VAL A 72 8.19 7.97 2.00
N ASN A 73 8.00 7.46 3.21
CA ASN A 73 7.68 6.06 3.44
C ASN A 73 6.18 5.87 3.59
N TYR A 74 5.69 4.74 3.10
CA TYR A 74 4.28 4.37 3.18
C TYR A 74 4.12 3.15 4.06
N ASN A 75 3.02 3.13 4.82
CA ASN A 75 2.71 2.05 5.75
C ASN A 75 1.20 1.86 5.82
N ILE A 76 0.78 0.70 6.29
CA ILE A 76 -0.62 0.51 6.70
C ILE A 76 -0.89 1.54 7.78
N SER A 77 -2.03 2.19 7.74
CA SER A 77 -2.37 3.24 8.70
C SER A 77 -2.35 2.72 10.13
N SER A 78 -1.79 3.53 11.03
CA SER A 78 -1.78 3.20 12.46
C SER A 78 -3.09 3.57 13.14
N SER A 79 -4.00 4.23 12.40
CA SER A 79 -5.27 4.73 12.95
C SER A 79 -6.49 3.99 12.39
N LEU A 80 -6.32 2.76 11.92
CA LEU A 80 -7.43 1.97 11.39
C LEU A 80 -8.46 1.68 12.47
N ASP A 81 -9.75 1.79 12.11
CA ASP A 81 -10.81 1.32 13.01
C ASP A 81 -10.88 -0.21 12.94
N SER A 82 -11.69 -0.82 13.81
CA SER A 82 -11.80 -2.28 13.89
C SER A 82 -12.19 -2.90 12.55
N PHE A 83 -13.16 -2.28 11.89
CA PHE A 83 -13.65 -2.79 10.61
C PHE A 83 -12.54 -2.84 9.56
N SER A 84 -11.83 -1.71 9.38
CA SER A 84 -10.76 -1.63 8.39
C SER A 84 -9.60 -2.55 8.72
N SER A 85 -9.23 -2.63 9.99
CA SER A 85 -8.16 -3.50 10.45
C SER A 85 -8.49 -4.97 10.18
N GLU A 86 -9.69 -5.39 10.55
CA GLU A 86 -10.13 -6.77 10.31
C GLU A 86 -10.24 -7.08 8.83
N PHE A 87 -10.72 -6.12 8.05
CA PHE A 87 -10.86 -6.30 6.61
C PHE A 87 -9.52 -6.52 5.93
N ILE A 88 -8.52 -5.70 6.28
CA ILE A 88 -7.17 -5.85 5.75
C ILE A 88 -6.58 -7.20 6.15
N ASP A 89 -6.77 -7.61 7.40
CA ASP A 89 -6.26 -8.89 7.88
C ASP A 89 -6.87 -10.06 7.12
N VAL A 90 -8.19 -10.03 6.91
CA VAL A 90 -8.90 -11.08 6.18
C VAL A 90 -8.43 -11.10 4.72
N LEU A 91 -8.31 -9.94 4.12
CA LEU A 91 -7.85 -9.81 2.74
C LEU A 91 -6.45 -10.41 2.56
N TYR A 92 -5.54 -10.02 3.42
CA TYR A 92 -4.16 -10.52 3.37
C TYR A 92 -4.10 -12.03 3.60
N LYS A 93 -4.85 -12.51 4.59
CA LYS A 93 -4.91 -13.94 4.90
C LYS A 93 -5.40 -14.75 3.69
N ASN A 94 -6.40 -14.21 2.99
CA ASN A 94 -6.94 -14.85 1.80
C ASN A 94 -5.93 -14.90 0.65
N LEU A 95 -5.07 -13.88 0.55
CA LEU A 95 -4.20 -13.70 -0.62
C LEU A 95 -2.74 -14.06 -0.40
N LYS A 96 -2.32 -14.33 0.84
CA LYS A 96 -0.89 -14.51 1.11
C LYS A 96 -0.26 -15.67 0.34
N ASN A 97 -1.05 -16.63 -0.11
CA ASN A 97 -0.56 -17.76 -0.91
C ASN A 97 -0.82 -17.60 -2.40
N ASP A 98 -1.40 -16.48 -2.81
CA ASP A 98 -1.59 -16.17 -4.22
C ASP A 98 -0.23 -15.98 -4.89
N MET A 99 -0.10 -16.47 -6.13
CA MET A 99 1.17 -16.44 -6.87
C MET A 99 1.72 -15.02 -7.00
N GLN A 100 0.89 -14.07 -7.41
CA GLN A 100 1.34 -12.70 -7.61
C GLN A 100 1.78 -12.06 -6.29
N ILE A 101 1.03 -12.30 -5.23
CA ILE A 101 1.35 -11.75 -3.91
C ILE A 101 2.69 -12.33 -3.43
N LYS A 102 2.93 -13.61 -3.65
CA LYS A 102 4.21 -14.23 -3.30
C LYS A 102 5.38 -13.64 -4.08
N ILE A 103 5.16 -13.40 -5.38
CA ILE A 103 6.19 -12.80 -6.23
C ILE A 103 6.52 -11.39 -5.71
N ASP A 104 5.49 -10.61 -5.38
CA ASP A 104 5.69 -9.26 -4.85
C ASP A 104 6.49 -9.30 -3.55
N GLU A 105 6.18 -10.23 -2.66
CA GLU A 105 6.89 -10.36 -1.40
C GLU A 105 8.35 -10.77 -1.60
N GLU A 106 8.60 -11.68 -2.54
CA GLU A 106 9.97 -12.07 -2.87
C GLU A 106 10.76 -10.89 -3.42
N ASN A 107 10.14 -10.12 -4.31
CA ASN A 107 10.80 -8.95 -4.86
C ASN A 107 11.08 -7.90 -3.78
N ALA A 108 10.18 -7.78 -2.82
CA ALA A 108 10.36 -6.84 -1.72
C ALA A 108 11.59 -7.18 -0.86
N LYS A 109 11.89 -8.47 -0.70
CA LYS A 109 13.07 -8.90 0.05
C LYS A 109 14.37 -8.50 -0.61
N LYS A 110 14.36 -8.39 -1.94
CA LYS A 110 15.56 -8.10 -2.73
C LYS A 110 15.75 -6.64 -3.01
N ILE A 111 14.76 -5.81 -2.72
CA ILE A 111 14.78 -4.40 -3.09
C ILE A 111 15.71 -3.60 -2.18
N ASN A 112 16.41 -2.63 -2.77
CA ASN A 112 17.29 -1.74 -2.03
C ASN A 112 17.08 -0.33 -2.57
N ARG A 113 16.55 0.57 -1.72
CA ARG A 113 16.23 1.93 -2.16
C ARG A 113 17.46 2.72 -2.58
N ASP A 114 18.59 2.45 -1.96
CA ASP A 114 19.83 3.16 -2.30
C ASP A 114 20.28 2.86 -3.72
N THR A 115 19.91 1.69 -4.24
CA THR A 115 20.24 1.28 -5.59
C THR A 115 19.25 1.84 -6.60
N ILE A 116 17.96 1.79 -6.29
CA ILE A 116 16.91 2.15 -7.25
C ILE A 116 16.48 3.60 -7.19
N CYS A 117 16.57 4.24 -6.02
CA CYS A 117 16.14 5.64 -5.84
C CYS A 117 17.35 6.56 -5.74
N LYS A 118 18.14 6.58 -6.79
CA LYS A 118 19.42 7.29 -6.79
C LYS A 118 19.28 8.80 -6.64
N LYS A 119 18.16 9.34 -7.11
CA LYS A 119 17.95 10.79 -7.10
C LYS A 119 17.13 11.27 -5.92
N ARG A 120 16.78 10.39 -5.02
CA ARG A 120 16.02 10.72 -3.81
C ARG A 120 14.68 11.38 -4.09
N THR A 121 14.00 10.89 -5.10
CA THR A 121 12.72 11.44 -5.51
C THR A 121 11.54 10.62 -4.95
N CYS A 122 11.82 9.70 -4.10
CA CYS A 122 10.76 8.88 -3.49
C CYS A 122 9.99 9.60 -2.41
#